data_cc58f959b6978957f8684511ba2ea4c0
#
_entry.id   cc58f959b6978957f8684511ba2ea4c0
#
_cell.length_a   1.000
_cell.length_b   1.000
_cell.length_c   1.000
_cell.angle_alpha   90.00
_cell.angle_beta   90.00
_cell.angle_gamma   90.00
#
_symmetry.space_group_name_H-M   'P 1'
#
loop_
_entity.id
_entity.type
_entity.pdbx_description
1 polymer ?
#
loop_
_entity_poly.entity_id
_entity_poly.type
_entity_poly.pdbx_seq_one_letter_code
_entity_poly.pdbx_strand_id
1 'polypeptide(L)'
;QVVKNLLLSNEVSFDRKIKEILLSIRVENILTKDQILELYLNDIYLGFRSYGVAAASLNYFNKSINDLDLGEIAFLASLPKAPNNYNPQKNYAEAFKRRNWVIDRMYENGFISFDDLSFKDKPIQIIKRDNKKFVGADYFYEEIRKKLFLNYGIETLYSEGLIIKTSL
;
A
#
# COMPACT_ATOMS: atom_id res chain seq x y z
N GLN A 1 -11.10 -6.87 -5.79
CA GLN A 1 -10.72 -5.60 -5.14
C GLN A 1 -10.10 -4.61 -6.14
N VAL A 2 -9.16 -5.03 -6.99
CA VAL A 2 -8.55 -4.20 -8.05
C VAL A 2 -9.63 -3.50 -8.89
N VAL A 3 -10.57 -4.26 -9.45
CA VAL A 3 -11.69 -3.73 -10.24
C VAL A 3 -12.54 -2.74 -9.45
N LYS A 4 -12.83 -3.06 -8.21
CA LYS A 4 -13.62 -2.20 -7.32
C LYS A 4 -12.94 -0.87 -7.07
N ASN A 5 -11.63 -0.88 -6.82
CA ASN A 5 -10.88 0.31 -6.43
C ASN A 5 -10.52 1.19 -7.62
N LEU A 6 -10.14 0.57 -8.76
CA LEU A 6 -9.61 1.31 -9.91
C LEU A 6 -10.66 1.66 -10.97
N LEU A 7 -11.72 0.86 -11.09
CA LEU A 7 -12.63 0.96 -12.24
C LEU A 7 -14.08 1.32 -11.89
N LEU A 8 -14.44 1.35 -10.60
CA LEU A 8 -15.82 1.58 -10.18
C LEU A 8 -15.94 2.70 -9.15
N SER A 9 -17.06 3.43 -9.23
CA SER A 9 -17.43 4.44 -8.22
C SER A 9 -17.76 3.80 -6.86
N ASN A 10 -17.71 4.60 -5.78
CA ASN A 10 -18.01 4.13 -4.41
C ASN A 10 -19.52 3.96 -4.11
N GLU A 11 -20.41 4.11 -5.09
CA GLU A 11 -21.84 3.91 -4.92
C GLU A 11 -22.17 2.45 -4.58
N VAL A 12 -23.11 2.27 -3.66
CA VAL A 12 -23.58 0.92 -3.28
C VAL A 12 -24.87 0.62 -4.07
N SER A 13 -24.74 -0.12 -5.18
CA SER A 13 -25.88 -0.54 -6.01
C SER A 13 -25.71 -1.97 -6.52
N PHE A 14 -26.84 -2.63 -6.85
CA PHE A 14 -26.81 -3.94 -7.49
C PHE A 14 -26.16 -3.90 -8.86
N ASP A 15 -26.42 -2.86 -9.65
CA ASP A 15 -25.83 -2.66 -10.98
C ASP A 15 -24.32 -2.55 -10.91
N ARG A 16 -23.80 -1.86 -9.91
CA ARG A 16 -22.35 -1.81 -9.66
C ARG A 16 -21.79 -3.19 -9.36
N LYS A 17 -22.50 -4.03 -8.58
CA LYS A 17 -22.03 -5.38 -8.26
C LYS A 17 -21.99 -6.29 -9.49
N ILE A 18 -22.96 -6.17 -10.39
CA ILE A 18 -22.95 -6.88 -11.67
C ILE A 18 -21.77 -6.42 -12.53
N LYS A 19 -21.54 -5.10 -12.65
CA LYS A 19 -20.39 -4.54 -13.36
C LYS A 19 -19.06 -5.02 -12.79
N GLU A 20 -18.93 -5.08 -11.45
CA GLU A 20 -17.73 -5.58 -10.75
C GLU A 20 -17.43 -7.03 -11.16
N ILE A 21 -18.43 -7.90 -11.21
CA ILE A 21 -18.27 -9.31 -11.60
C ILE A 21 -17.83 -9.41 -13.07
N LEU A 22 -18.52 -8.73 -13.98
CA LEU A 22 -18.20 -8.77 -15.41
C LEU A 22 -16.81 -8.21 -15.72
N LEU A 23 -16.44 -7.11 -15.07
CA LEU A 23 -15.12 -6.51 -15.21
C LEU A 23 -14.01 -7.38 -14.59
N SER A 24 -14.29 -8.07 -13.48
CA SER A 24 -13.33 -9.00 -12.87
C SER A 24 -13.00 -10.15 -13.82
N ILE A 25 -13.99 -10.74 -14.47
CA ILE A 25 -13.79 -11.79 -15.48
C ILE A 25 -12.97 -11.24 -16.68
N ARG A 26 -13.26 -10.01 -17.12
CA ARG A 26 -12.48 -9.40 -18.21
C ARG A 26 -11.03 -9.18 -17.81
N VAL A 27 -10.77 -8.66 -16.62
CA VAL A 27 -9.42 -8.42 -16.09
C VAL A 27 -8.63 -9.72 -16.00
N GLU A 28 -9.24 -10.80 -15.49
CA GLU A 28 -8.61 -12.13 -15.41
C GLU A 28 -8.30 -12.74 -16.80
N ASN A 29 -9.05 -12.38 -17.84
CA ASN A 29 -8.78 -12.83 -19.20
C ASN A 29 -7.68 -12.02 -19.91
N ILE A 30 -7.39 -10.80 -19.45
CA ILE A 30 -6.43 -9.88 -20.09
C ILE A 30 -5.09 -9.85 -19.34
N LEU A 31 -5.13 -9.89 -18.00
CA LEU A 31 -3.97 -9.77 -17.14
C LEU A 31 -3.61 -11.12 -16.52
N THR A 32 -2.33 -11.36 -16.35
CA THR A 32 -1.83 -12.50 -15.57
C THR A 32 -2.13 -12.28 -14.07
N LYS A 33 -2.09 -13.38 -13.30
CA LYS A 33 -2.26 -13.29 -11.83
C LYS A 33 -1.22 -12.39 -11.18
N ASP A 34 0.02 -12.42 -11.68
CA ASP A 34 1.11 -11.58 -11.15
C ASP A 34 0.85 -10.09 -11.44
N GLN A 35 0.38 -9.76 -12.64
CA GLN A 35 -0.02 -8.38 -12.97
C GLN A 35 -1.20 -7.89 -12.11
N ILE A 36 -2.18 -8.74 -11.86
CA ILE A 36 -3.31 -8.40 -10.98
C ILE A 36 -2.82 -8.19 -9.54
N LEU A 37 -1.90 -9.04 -9.07
CA LEU A 37 -1.30 -8.91 -7.74
C LEU A 37 -0.45 -7.64 -7.62
N GLU A 38 0.32 -7.31 -8.64
CA GLU A 38 1.11 -6.07 -8.70
C GLU A 38 0.21 -4.84 -8.61
N LEU A 39 -0.85 -4.77 -9.41
CA LEU A 39 -1.85 -3.70 -9.34
C LEU A 39 -2.48 -3.61 -7.94
N TYR A 40 -2.85 -4.75 -7.36
CA TYR A 40 -3.40 -4.81 -6.02
C TYR A 40 -2.45 -4.25 -4.97
N LEU A 41 -1.20 -4.71 -4.99
CA LEU A 41 -0.18 -4.30 -4.01
C LEU A 41 0.22 -2.82 -4.16
N ASN A 42 0.10 -2.25 -5.36
CA ASN A 42 0.40 -0.85 -5.60
C ASN A 42 -0.76 0.10 -5.20
N ASP A 43 -2.00 -0.40 -5.15
CA ASP A 43 -3.19 0.44 -4.91
C ASP A 43 -3.79 0.27 -3.50
N ILE A 44 -3.61 -0.89 -2.87
CA ILE A 44 -4.30 -1.23 -1.61
C ILE A 44 -3.98 -0.24 -0.49
N TYR A 45 -5.03 0.23 0.21
CA TYR A 45 -4.85 1.04 1.40
C TYR A 45 -4.37 0.19 2.58
N LEU A 46 -3.23 0.57 3.16
CA LEU A 46 -2.55 -0.17 4.23
C LEU A 46 -2.50 0.61 5.57
N GLY A 47 -3.33 1.63 5.70
CA GLY A 47 -3.31 2.48 6.90
C GLY A 47 -2.18 3.51 6.87
N PHE A 48 -2.11 4.34 7.91
CA PHE A 48 -1.05 5.35 8.06
C PHE A 48 -0.89 6.28 6.82
N ARG A 49 -2.02 6.57 6.14
CA ARG A 49 -2.09 7.33 4.88
C ARG A 49 -1.25 6.69 3.75
N SER A 50 -1.07 5.37 3.78
CA SER A 50 -0.28 4.64 2.79
C SER A 50 -1.18 3.90 1.82
N TYR A 51 -1.06 4.22 0.55
CA TYR A 51 -1.61 3.47 -0.56
C TYR A 51 -0.45 2.73 -1.25
N GLY A 52 -0.59 1.42 -1.40
CA GLY A 52 0.43 0.52 -1.89
C GLY A 52 1.52 0.17 -0.89
N VAL A 53 2.17 -0.98 -1.14
CA VAL A 53 3.19 -1.56 -0.25
C VAL A 53 4.46 -0.72 -0.17
N ALA A 54 4.84 -0.02 -1.25
CA ALA A 54 6.02 0.85 -1.25
C ALA A 54 5.85 2.04 -0.31
N ALA A 55 4.70 2.72 -0.38
CA ALA A 55 4.39 3.83 0.54
C ALA A 55 4.26 3.33 1.98
N ALA A 56 3.68 2.16 2.20
CA ALA A 56 3.57 1.56 3.52
C ALA A 56 4.93 1.20 4.10
N SER A 57 5.83 0.58 3.32
CA SER A 57 7.21 0.27 3.73
C SER A 57 7.95 1.52 4.23
N LEU A 58 7.87 2.61 3.48
CA LEU A 58 8.49 3.88 3.84
C LEU A 58 7.84 4.50 5.09
N ASN A 59 6.50 4.49 5.19
CA ASN A 59 5.81 5.17 6.28
C ASN A 59 5.86 4.40 7.60
N TYR A 60 5.88 3.07 7.57
CA TYR A 60 5.97 2.24 8.78
C TYR A 60 7.41 1.99 9.22
N PHE A 61 8.32 1.74 8.28
CA PHE A 61 9.66 1.23 8.58
C PHE A 61 10.79 2.13 8.10
N ASN A 62 10.48 3.17 7.31
CA ASN A 62 11.48 4.02 6.62
C ASN A 62 12.49 3.21 5.81
N LYS A 63 12.01 2.13 5.16
CA LYS A 63 12.81 1.19 4.36
C LYS A 63 12.25 1.07 2.95
N SER A 64 13.12 0.73 2.00
CA SER A 64 12.69 0.20 0.70
C SER A 64 12.01 -1.17 0.89
N ILE A 65 11.14 -1.58 -0.05
CA ILE A 65 10.49 -2.90 -0.03
C ILE A 65 11.55 -4.02 0.01
N ASN A 66 12.67 -3.83 -0.68
CA ASN A 66 13.74 -4.83 -0.77
C ASN A 66 14.55 -4.99 0.54
N ASP A 67 14.43 -4.04 1.46
CA ASP A 67 15.16 -4.01 2.74
C ASP A 67 14.31 -4.51 3.92
N LEU A 68 13.05 -4.88 3.64
CA LEU A 68 12.14 -5.38 4.67
C LEU A 68 12.54 -6.78 5.13
N ASP A 69 12.51 -6.99 6.44
CA ASP A 69 12.61 -8.35 6.99
C ASP A 69 11.27 -9.10 6.91
N LEU A 70 11.31 -10.42 7.18
CA LEU A 70 10.13 -11.27 7.11
C LEU A 70 9.00 -10.81 8.05
N GLY A 71 9.35 -10.34 9.26
CA GLY A 71 8.36 -9.84 10.22
C GLY A 71 7.67 -8.58 9.74
N GLU A 72 8.41 -7.68 9.08
CA GLU A 72 7.89 -6.46 8.47
C GLU A 72 7.01 -6.77 7.24
N ILE A 73 7.43 -7.70 6.39
CA ILE A 73 6.63 -8.19 5.26
C ILE A 73 5.31 -8.80 5.75
N ALA A 74 5.37 -9.69 6.73
CA ALA A 74 4.19 -10.32 7.32
C ALA A 74 3.25 -9.28 7.97
N PHE A 75 3.83 -8.24 8.58
CA PHE A 75 3.03 -7.14 9.12
C PHE A 75 2.30 -6.38 8.01
N LEU A 76 2.98 -5.96 6.94
CA LEU A 76 2.31 -5.29 5.82
C LEU A 76 1.23 -6.18 5.19
N ALA A 77 1.49 -7.48 5.03
CA ALA A 77 0.51 -8.45 4.53
C ALA A 77 -0.71 -8.64 5.47
N SER A 78 -0.58 -8.28 6.73
CA SER A 78 -1.67 -8.36 7.71
C SER A 78 -2.67 -7.22 7.61
N LEU A 79 -2.26 -6.05 7.08
CA LEU A 79 -3.01 -4.79 7.09
C LEU A 79 -4.27 -4.77 6.20
N PRO A 80 -4.30 -5.39 5.00
CA PRO A 80 -5.47 -5.29 4.10
C PRO A 80 -6.80 -5.70 4.72
N LYS A 81 -6.80 -6.55 5.74
CA LYS A 81 -8.01 -6.98 6.44
C LYS A 81 -8.69 -5.84 7.20
N ALA A 82 -7.93 -5.01 7.91
CA ALA A 82 -8.44 -3.90 8.70
C ALA A 82 -7.28 -2.92 9.04
N PRO A 83 -6.84 -2.08 8.10
CA PRO A 83 -5.63 -1.25 8.25
C PRO A 83 -5.65 -0.33 9.46
N ASN A 84 -6.81 0.22 9.79
CA ASN A 84 -6.96 1.14 10.92
C ASN A 84 -6.96 0.42 12.28
N ASN A 85 -7.44 -0.83 12.32
CA ASN A 85 -7.51 -1.63 13.55
C ASN A 85 -6.15 -2.23 13.92
N TYR A 86 -5.32 -2.53 12.90
CA TYR A 86 -3.98 -3.09 13.09
C TYR A 86 -2.88 -2.02 13.09
N ASN A 87 -3.24 -0.78 13.44
CA ASN A 87 -2.25 0.29 13.64
C ASN A 87 -1.46 0.03 14.93
N PRO A 88 -0.14 -0.28 14.88
CA PRO A 88 0.64 -0.65 16.06
C PRO A 88 0.81 0.49 17.07
N GLN A 89 0.64 1.74 16.65
CA GLN A 89 0.68 2.89 17.57
C GLN A 89 -0.56 2.99 18.46
N LYS A 90 -1.69 2.42 18.01
CA LYS A 90 -2.97 2.47 18.72
C LYS A 90 -3.31 1.11 19.37
N ASN A 91 -3.09 0.03 18.64
CA ASN A 91 -3.52 -1.33 19.00
C ASN A 91 -2.38 -2.33 18.74
N TYR A 92 -1.26 -2.15 19.47
CA TYR A 92 -0.06 -2.98 19.27
C TYR A 92 -0.34 -4.48 19.41
N ALA A 93 -1.08 -4.89 20.44
CA ALA A 93 -1.36 -6.29 20.71
C ALA A 93 -2.12 -6.97 19.54
N GLU A 94 -3.12 -6.30 18.99
CA GLU A 94 -3.88 -6.83 17.84
C GLU A 94 -3.05 -6.86 16.56
N ALA A 95 -2.24 -5.83 16.33
CA ALA A 95 -1.30 -5.79 15.21
C ALA A 95 -0.29 -6.94 15.28
N PHE A 96 0.30 -7.14 16.47
CA PHE A 96 1.27 -8.20 16.73
C PHE A 96 0.65 -9.59 16.56
N LYS A 97 -0.52 -9.83 17.16
CA LYS A 97 -1.27 -11.07 17.01
C LYS A 97 -1.61 -11.36 15.54
N ARG A 98 -2.05 -10.36 14.79
CA ARG A 98 -2.41 -10.52 13.40
C ARG A 98 -1.20 -10.80 12.51
N ARG A 99 -0.06 -10.11 12.73
CA ARG A 99 1.20 -10.41 12.04
C ARG A 99 1.64 -11.85 12.31
N ASN A 100 1.61 -12.29 13.56
CA ASN A 100 2.03 -13.64 13.93
C ASN A 100 1.12 -14.70 13.28
N TRP A 101 -0.17 -14.44 13.19
CA TRP A 101 -1.08 -15.30 12.44
C TRP A 101 -0.70 -15.39 10.95
N VAL A 102 -0.25 -14.29 10.32
CA VAL A 102 0.24 -14.31 8.93
C VAL A 102 1.49 -15.17 8.81
N ILE A 103 2.45 -15.05 9.73
CA ILE A 103 3.66 -15.87 9.76
C ILE A 103 3.30 -17.37 9.87
N ASP A 104 2.34 -17.72 10.74
CA ASP A 104 1.85 -19.11 10.85
C ASP A 104 1.29 -19.61 9.50
N ARG A 105 0.48 -18.79 8.82
CA ARG A 105 -0.06 -19.15 7.50
C ARG A 105 1.02 -19.29 6.42
N MET A 106 2.07 -18.44 6.47
CA MET A 106 3.20 -18.56 5.55
C MET A 106 3.95 -19.89 5.76
N TYR A 107 4.16 -20.28 7.01
CA TYR A 107 4.79 -21.57 7.35
C TYR A 107 3.91 -22.77 6.92
N GLU A 108 2.63 -22.77 7.29
CA GLU A 108 1.70 -23.85 6.96
C GLU A 108 1.52 -24.08 5.46
N ASN A 109 1.69 -23.01 4.64
CA ASN A 109 1.62 -23.10 3.19
C ASN A 109 3.01 -23.31 2.53
N GLY A 110 4.07 -23.52 3.32
CA GLY A 110 5.40 -23.82 2.83
C GLY A 110 6.16 -22.65 2.20
N PHE A 111 5.76 -21.42 2.48
CA PHE A 111 6.45 -20.23 1.96
C PHE A 111 7.69 -19.86 2.77
N ILE A 112 7.77 -20.30 4.02
CA ILE A 112 8.89 -20.03 4.94
C ILE A 112 9.29 -21.30 5.67
N SER A 113 10.52 -21.33 6.20
CA SER A 113 11.07 -22.42 6.99
C SER A 113 10.63 -22.40 8.45
N PHE A 114 10.92 -23.48 9.18
CA PHE A 114 10.68 -23.53 10.63
C PHE A 114 11.50 -22.48 11.41
N ASP A 115 12.74 -22.22 10.98
CA ASP A 115 13.63 -21.24 11.62
C ASP A 115 13.08 -19.81 11.50
N ASP A 116 12.33 -19.53 10.43
CA ASP A 116 11.68 -18.23 10.22
C ASP A 116 10.55 -17.93 11.18
N LEU A 117 10.02 -18.95 11.89
CA LEU A 117 9.02 -18.73 12.95
C LEU A 117 9.58 -17.88 14.10
N SER A 118 10.90 -17.80 14.26
CA SER A 118 11.56 -16.93 15.24
C SER A 118 11.21 -15.44 15.06
N PHE A 119 10.77 -15.03 13.86
CA PHE A 119 10.28 -13.67 13.64
C PHE A 119 9.00 -13.34 14.41
N LYS A 120 8.27 -14.33 14.91
CA LYS A 120 7.09 -14.11 15.77
C LYS A 120 7.45 -13.47 17.10
N ASP A 121 8.65 -13.68 17.59
CA ASP A 121 9.12 -13.14 18.88
C ASP A 121 9.68 -11.72 18.74
N LYS A 122 10.02 -11.30 17.52
CA LYS A 122 10.54 -9.95 17.27
C LYS A 122 9.43 -8.89 17.40
N PRO A 123 9.69 -7.77 18.07
CA PRO A 123 8.71 -6.69 18.15
C PRO A 123 8.48 -6.03 16.79
N ILE A 124 7.29 -5.46 16.58
CA ILE A 124 7.03 -4.58 15.43
C ILE A 124 7.60 -3.20 15.78
N GLN A 125 8.71 -2.83 15.17
CA GLN A 125 9.37 -1.53 15.37
C GLN A 125 8.94 -0.57 14.26
N ILE A 126 8.13 0.42 14.62
CA ILE A 126 7.76 1.49 13.69
C ILE A 126 8.76 2.63 13.83
N ILE A 127 9.42 2.95 12.75
CA ILE A 127 10.32 4.09 12.66
C ILE A 127 9.47 5.28 12.20
N LYS A 128 9.18 6.20 13.13
CA LYS A 128 8.57 7.47 12.72
C LYS A 128 9.51 8.14 11.74
N ARG A 129 9.04 8.30 10.50
CA ARG A 129 9.73 9.15 9.55
C ARG A 129 9.77 10.55 10.15
N ASP A 130 10.97 11.02 10.45
CA ASP A 130 11.16 12.40 10.82
C ASP A 130 10.84 13.20 9.55
N ASN A 131 9.61 13.69 9.47
CA ASN A 131 9.25 14.66 8.46
C ASN A 131 9.98 15.96 8.83
N LYS A 132 11.31 15.96 8.67
CA LYS A 132 12.03 17.19 8.50
C LYS A 132 11.39 17.82 7.26
N LYS A 133 10.43 18.69 7.47
CA LYS A 133 9.99 19.61 6.43
C LYS A 133 11.28 20.24 5.94
N PHE A 134 11.65 19.93 4.71
CA PHE A 134 12.67 20.71 4.03
C PHE A 134 12.08 22.12 3.95
N VAL A 135 12.48 22.96 4.91
CA VAL A 135 12.08 24.36 4.98
C VAL A 135 12.64 25.00 3.72
N GLY A 136 11.80 25.16 2.70
CA GLY A 136 12.18 25.61 1.36
C GLY A 136 11.64 24.73 0.22
N ALA A 137 11.41 23.44 0.47
CA ALA A 137 10.82 22.55 -0.54
C ALA A 137 9.35 22.87 -0.81
N ASP A 138 8.61 23.39 0.16
CA ASP A 138 7.20 23.76 -0.02
C ASP A 138 7.03 24.88 -1.06
N TYR A 139 7.91 25.88 -1.05
CA TYR A 139 7.90 26.96 -2.07
C TYR A 139 8.25 26.40 -3.46
N PHE A 140 9.30 25.59 -3.55
CA PHE A 140 9.71 24.97 -4.80
C PHE A 140 8.63 24.03 -5.35
N TYR A 141 8.00 23.22 -4.49
CA TYR A 141 6.89 22.36 -4.84
C TYR A 141 5.70 23.16 -5.39
N GLU A 142 5.32 24.26 -4.74
CA GLU A 142 4.21 25.11 -5.19
C GLU A 142 4.52 25.81 -6.53
N GLU A 143 5.77 26.22 -6.77
CA GLU A 143 6.18 26.78 -8.05
C GLU A 143 6.11 25.75 -9.18
N ILE A 144 6.57 24.54 -8.94
CA ILE A 144 6.44 23.43 -9.91
C ILE A 144 4.97 23.13 -10.17
N ARG A 145 4.17 22.99 -9.11
CA ARG A 145 2.74 22.72 -9.22
C ARG A 145 2.01 23.78 -10.05
N LYS A 146 2.30 25.06 -9.84
CA LYS A 146 1.74 26.17 -10.64
C LYS A 146 2.12 26.08 -12.10
N LYS A 147 3.41 25.82 -12.40
CA LYS A 147 3.88 25.65 -13.78
C LYS A 147 3.23 24.48 -14.49
N LEU A 148 3.09 23.35 -13.79
CA LEU A 148 2.42 22.16 -14.35
C LEU A 148 0.92 22.41 -14.56
N PHE A 149 0.27 23.10 -13.62
CA PHE A 149 -1.12 23.48 -13.76
C PHE A 149 -1.37 24.36 -15.01
N LEU A 150 -0.49 25.35 -15.25
CA LEU A 150 -0.59 26.23 -16.41
C LEU A 150 -0.35 25.49 -17.73
N ASN A 151 0.54 24.49 -17.72
CA ASN A 151 0.94 23.79 -18.95
C ASN A 151 0.02 22.61 -19.30
N TYR A 152 -0.50 21.90 -18.30
CA TYR A 152 -1.20 20.62 -18.48
C TYR A 152 -2.65 20.62 -17.98
N GLY A 153 -3.05 21.63 -17.23
CA GLY A 153 -4.39 21.69 -16.62
C GLY A 153 -4.52 20.85 -15.36
N ILE A 154 -5.64 21.05 -14.63
CA ILE A 154 -5.88 20.42 -13.33
C ILE A 154 -6.18 18.92 -13.48
N GLU A 155 -6.88 18.56 -14.53
CA GLU A 155 -7.35 17.20 -14.77
C GLU A 155 -6.16 16.26 -15.06
N THR A 156 -5.27 16.65 -15.95
CA THR A 156 -4.04 15.91 -16.27
C THR A 156 -3.11 15.81 -15.06
N LEU A 157 -2.99 16.89 -14.29
CA LEU A 157 -2.09 16.92 -13.13
C LEU A 157 -2.50 15.95 -12.01
N TYR A 158 -3.81 15.71 -11.82
CA TYR A 158 -4.32 14.90 -10.70
C TYR A 158 -4.92 13.55 -11.09
N SER A 159 -5.18 13.30 -12.37
CA SER A 159 -5.83 12.07 -12.85
C SER A 159 -4.98 11.19 -13.77
N GLU A 160 -3.97 11.73 -14.47
CA GLU A 160 -3.22 11.00 -15.50
C GLU A 160 -1.87 10.42 -15.03
N GLY A 161 -1.54 10.51 -13.75
CA GLY A 161 -0.37 9.84 -13.16
C GLY A 161 0.97 10.34 -13.71
N LEU A 162 1.21 11.65 -13.72
CA LEU A 162 2.45 12.26 -14.19
C LEU A 162 3.66 11.90 -13.32
N ILE A 163 4.76 11.50 -13.95
CA ILE A 163 6.07 11.37 -13.27
C ILE A 163 6.82 12.68 -13.43
N ILE A 164 7.01 13.39 -12.32
CA ILE A 164 7.70 14.68 -12.30
C ILE A 164 9.11 14.48 -11.74
N LYS A 165 10.13 14.66 -12.58
CA LYS A 165 11.53 14.65 -12.17
C LYS A 165 12.02 16.08 -12.01
N THR A 166 12.60 16.40 -10.86
CA THR A 166 13.14 17.71 -10.54
C THR A 166 14.65 17.64 -10.27
N SER A 167 15.29 18.79 -10.14
CA SER A 167 16.70 18.91 -9.79
C SER A 167 16.96 18.91 -8.27
N LEU A 168 15.92 18.76 -7.46
CA LEU A 168 15.99 18.61 -6.00
C LEU A 168 15.86 17.15 -5.60
#